data_71fdf92ab4e23986e1bcf9a24cb1745e
#
_entry.id   71fdf92ab4e23986e1bcf9a24cb1745e
#
_cell.length_a   1.000
_cell.length_b   1.000
_cell.length_c   1.000
_cell.angle_alpha   90.00
_cell.angle_beta   90.00
_cell.angle_gamma   90.00
#
_symmetry.space_group_name_H-M   'P 1'
#
loop_
_entity.id
_entity.type
_entity.pdbx_description
1 polymer ?
#
loop_
_entity_poly.entity_id
_entity_poly.type
_entity_poly.pdbx_seq_one_letter_code
_entity_poly.pdbx_strand_id
1 'polypeptide(L)'
;FSRVNPMCEKPKITVRNNGSNAVTSINFEYWLNNASTHQTFTWTGTLASMADVDVVLPLNELWSTAIQATGNKFHAKIMLVNESPDQYANNNLMTSPLTLPDVVPTTFKISLKTNNSPNQNNYTLYDAEGIVVDTKTFPTANTIYTYTYQAPQIANGCYRLRVNDSGKDGLQWWANTAQGTGYVKLLDANDVVLKTFNPDFGGGFDYSFSV
;
A
#
# COMPACT_ATOMS: atom_id res chain seq x y z
N PHE A 1 -2.31 -2.72 16.33
CA PHE A 1 -1.95 -3.05 14.93
C PHE A 1 -0.94 -2.01 14.47
N SER A 2 0.33 -2.41 14.25
CA SER A 2 1.30 -1.54 13.60
C SER A 2 0.96 -1.49 12.11
N ARG A 3 0.58 -0.34 11.60
CA ARG A 3 0.49 -0.11 10.16
C ARG A 3 1.91 0.00 9.63
N VAL A 4 2.31 -0.95 8.83
CA VAL A 4 3.55 -0.88 8.08
C VAL A 4 3.21 -0.17 6.77
N ASN A 5 3.80 1.01 6.56
CA ASN A 5 3.70 1.71 5.27
C ASN A 5 4.85 1.20 4.38
N PRO A 6 4.58 0.44 3.31
CA PRO A 6 5.61 0.12 2.34
C PRO A 6 6.07 1.42 1.66
N MET A 7 7.38 1.55 1.50
CA MET A 7 7.99 2.75 0.91
C MET A 7 7.67 2.99 -0.55
N CYS A 8 7.07 2.03 -1.19
CA CYS A 8 6.74 2.10 -2.59
C CYS A 8 5.67 3.12 -2.94
N GLU A 9 4.83 3.48 -1.99
CA GLU A 9 3.73 4.42 -2.24
C GLU A 9 4.07 5.79 -1.67
N LYS A 10 3.46 6.82 -2.24
CA LYS A 10 3.52 8.17 -1.69
C LYS A 10 3.04 8.13 -0.24
N PRO A 11 3.78 8.70 0.72
CA PRO A 11 3.35 8.69 2.11
C PRO A 11 1.99 9.36 2.24
N LYS A 12 1.08 8.70 2.93
CA LYS A 12 -0.23 9.25 3.25
C LYS A 12 -0.35 9.42 4.74
N ILE A 13 -0.69 10.62 5.18
CA ILE A 13 -0.93 10.96 6.58
C ILE A 13 -2.37 11.43 6.73
N THR A 14 -3.01 11.05 7.84
CA THR A 14 -4.34 11.53 8.20
C THR A 14 -4.19 12.63 9.23
N VAL A 15 -4.76 13.79 8.95
CA VAL A 15 -4.76 14.96 9.86
C VAL A 15 -6.18 15.22 10.31
N ARG A 16 -6.33 15.48 11.61
CA ARG A 16 -7.61 15.87 12.22
C ARG A 16 -7.56 17.31 12.69
N ASN A 17 -8.58 18.07 12.35
CA ASN A 17 -8.78 19.41 12.89
C ASN A 17 -9.55 19.33 14.23
N ASN A 18 -8.84 19.44 15.35
CA ASN A 18 -9.45 19.47 16.68
C ASN A 18 -9.84 20.90 17.13
N GLY A 19 -9.55 21.92 16.31
CA GLY A 19 -9.91 23.30 16.57
C GLY A 19 -11.35 23.63 16.19
N SER A 20 -11.83 24.79 16.60
CA SER A 20 -13.18 25.30 16.29
C SER A 20 -13.28 25.93 14.90
N ASN A 21 -12.17 26.44 14.36
CA ASN A 21 -12.11 27.11 13.06
C ASN A 21 -11.73 26.15 11.95
N ALA A 22 -12.20 26.40 10.72
CA ALA A 22 -11.78 25.63 9.57
C ALA A 22 -10.29 25.87 9.27
N VAL A 23 -9.60 24.80 8.89
CA VAL A 23 -8.22 24.84 8.40
C VAL A 23 -8.25 24.86 6.87
N THR A 24 -7.57 25.84 6.28
CA THR A 24 -7.50 26.04 4.81
C THR A 24 -6.14 25.74 4.23
N SER A 25 -5.08 25.76 5.07
CA SER A 25 -3.75 25.38 4.68
C SER A 25 -2.98 24.75 5.82
N ILE A 26 -2.11 23.78 5.48
CA ILE A 26 -1.20 23.13 6.43
C ILE A 26 0.16 23.00 5.76
N ASN A 27 1.20 23.55 6.38
CA ASN A 27 2.58 23.37 5.93
C ASN A 27 3.20 22.21 6.69
N PHE A 28 3.66 21.21 5.93
CA PHE A 28 4.33 20.02 6.46
C PHE A 28 5.82 20.09 6.19
N GLU A 29 6.58 19.56 7.13
CA GLU A 29 7.96 19.12 6.97
C GLU A 29 7.99 17.60 7.21
N TYR A 30 8.68 16.84 6.33
CA TYR A 30 8.74 15.40 6.45
C TYR A 30 10.07 14.82 6.00
N TRP A 31 10.49 13.72 6.62
CA TRP A 31 11.79 13.11 6.38
C TRP A 31 11.85 11.64 6.78
N LEU A 32 12.93 10.96 6.39
CA LEU A 32 13.25 9.59 6.78
C LEU A 32 14.40 9.53 7.76
N ASN A 33 14.26 8.69 8.77
CA ASN A 33 15.30 8.41 9.74
C ASN A 33 15.88 9.70 10.34
N ASN A 34 17.20 9.84 10.29
CA ASN A 34 17.92 11.02 10.76
C ASN A 34 18.42 11.87 9.58
N ALA A 35 17.70 11.91 8.47
CA ALA A 35 18.08 12.73 7.32
C ALA A 35 18.25 14.19 7.75
N SER A 36 19.36 14.81 7.33
CA SER A 36 19.63 16.23 7.62
C SER A 36 18.83 17.17 6.71
N THR A 37 18.34 16.67 5.58
CA THR A 37 17.51 17.42 4.64
C THR A 37 16.08 16.93 4.78
N HIS A 38 15.19 17.86 5.13
CA HIS A 38 13.76 17.59 5.21
C HIS A 38 13.05 18.11 3.97
N GLN A 39 11.97 17.48 3.59
CA GLN A 39 11.09 17.90 2.52
C GLN A 39 9.96 18.75 3.08
N THR A 40 9.43 19.64 2.27
CA THR A 40 8.27 20.45 2.64
C THR A 40 7.13 20.25 1.66
N PHE A 41 5.90 20.32 2.17
CA PHE A 41 4.69 20.25 1.36
C PHE A 41 3.61 21.12 1.99
N THR A 42 2.89 21.88 1.16
CA THR A 42 1.74 22.66 1.60
C THR A 42 0.46 22.00 1.09
N TRP A 43 -0.37 21.53 2.01
CA TRP A 43 -1.74 21.13 1.70
C TRP A 43 -2.64 22.37 1.72
N THR A 44 -3.54 22.46 0.75
CA THR A 44 -4.59 23.49 0.69
C THR A 44 -5.95 22.82 0.49
N GLY A 45 -6.98 23.33 1.14
CA GLY A 45 -8.32 22.78 1.05
C GLY A 45 -9.26 23.40 2.09
N THR A 46 -10.28 22.66 2.49
CA THR A 46 -11.16 23.05 3.59
C THR A 46 -11.33 21.88 4.54
N LEU A 47 -10.75 21.94 5.71
CA LEU A 47 -10.87 20.95 6.76
C LEU A 47 -11.71 21.56 7.90
N ALA A 48 -12.97 21.17 7.96
CA ALA A 48 -13.90 21.65 8.98
C ALA A 48 -13.46 21.23 10.39
N SER A 49 -13.99 21.91 11.40
CA SER A 49 -13.83 21.52 12.81
C SER A 49 -14.24 20.04 12.98
N MET A 50 -13.44 19.29 13.73
CA MET A 50 -13.61 17.87 14.07
C MET A 50 -13.58 16.90 12.88
N ALA A 51 -13.25 17.38 11.67
CA ALA A 51 -13.10 16.56 10.48
C ALA A 51 -11.67 16.04 10.32
N ASP A 52 -11.51 14.98 9.51
CA ASP A 52 -10.25 14.39 9.14
C ASP A 52 -10.00 14.60 7.63
N VAL A 53 -8.73 14.69 7.24
CA VAL A 53 -8.30 14.68 5.84
C VAL A 53 -7.09 13.79 5.65
N ASP A 54 -7.09 13.02 4.58
CA ASP A 54 -5.93 12.27 4.12
C ASP A 54 -5.09 13.14 3.20
N VAL A 55 -3.83 13.38 3.60
CA VAL A 55 -2.86 14.16 2.84
C VAL A 55 -1.84 13.21 2.23
N VAL A 56 -1.72 13.19 0.91
CA VAL A 56 -0.70 12.43 0.18
C VAL A 56 0.51 13.33 -0.02
N LEU A 57 1.64 12.91 0.53
CA LEU A 57 2.90 13.66 0.43
C LEU A 57 3.68 13.22 -0.82
N PRO A 58 4.34 14.14 -1.53
CA PRO A 58 5.20 13.77 -2.65
C PRO A 58 6.31 12.81 -2.23
N LEU A 59 6.62 11.81 -3.08
CA LEU A 59 7.86 11.06 -2.99
C LEU A 59 9.00 11.92 -3.54
N ASN A 60 10.12 11.87 -2.86
CA ASN A 60 11.34 12.58 -3.30
C ASN A 60 12.48 11.57 -3.49
N GLU A 61 13.34 11.80 -4.49
CA GLU A 61 14.51 10.97 -4.79
C GLU A 61 15.50 10.86 -3.62
N LEU A 62 15.53 11.85 -2.73
CA LEU A 62 16.36 11.83 -1.51
C LEU A 62 16.02 10.65 -0.58
N TRP A 63 14.85 10.05 -0.74
CA TRP A 63 14.45 8.89 0.05
C TRP A 63 15.34 7.68 -0.21
N SER A 64 15.80 7.51 -1.44
CA SER A 64 16.69 6.41 -1.81
C SER A 64 18.04 6.47 -1.06
N THR A 65 18.50 7.66 -0.67
CA THR A 65 19.78 7.85 0.03
C THR A 65 19.67 7.75 1.55
N ALA A 66 18.50 7.99 2.11
CA ALA A 66 18.26 7.97 3.56
C ALA A 66 17.78 6.62 4.10
N ILE A 67 17.55 5.64 3.22
CA ILE A 67 17.02 4.33 3.56
C ILE A 67 18.09 3.45 4.19
N GLN A 68 17.68 2.73 5.22
CA GLN A 68 18.48 1.68 5.88
C GLN A 68 17.86 0.31 5.58
N ALA A 69 18.66 -0.75 5.69
CA ALA A 69 18.18 -2.12 5.49
C ALA A 69 17.03 -2.50 6.44
N THR A 70 17.05 -1.98 7.67
CA THR A 70 16.01 -2.23 8.68
C THR A 70 15.83 -1.02 9.59
N GLY A 71 14.70 -0.98 10.29
CA GLY A 71 14.46 0.01 11.35
C GLY A 71 14.12 1.41 10.84
N ASN A 72 13.71 1.54 9.58
CA ASN A 72 13.35 2.83 9.00
C ASN A 72 12.16 3.47 9.73
N LYS A 73 12.21 4.78 9.84
CA LYS A 73 11.15 5.62 10.42
C LYS A 73 10.83 6.76 9.47
N PHE A 74 9.55 6.96 9.24
CA PHE A 74 9.01 8.13 8.58
C PHE A 74 8.59 9.16 9.64
N HIS A 75 8.94 10.40 9.41
CA HIS A 75 8.58 11.53 10.25
C HIS A 75 7.80 12.55 9.43
N ALA A 76 6.72 13.08 9.99
CA ALA A 76 5.99 14.21 9.45
C ALA A 76 5.66 15.19 10.56
N LYS A 77 5.87 16.46 10.33
CA LYS A 77 5.66 17.54 11.28
C LYS A 77 4.82 18.65 10.65
N ILE A 78 3.79 19.08 11.37
CA ILE A 78 3.04 20.29 11.03
C ILE A 78 3.88 21.49 11.47
N MET A 79 4.17 22.39 10.55
CA MET A 79 4.94 23.62 10.82
C MET A 79 4.03 24.81 11.01
N LEU A 80 3.05 24.98 10.10
CA LEU A 80 2.07 26.07 10.16
C LEU A 80 0.68 25.55 9.81
N VAL A 81 -0.33 26.15 10.42
CA VAL A 81 -1.76 25.96 10.14
C VAL A 81 -2.35 27.34 9.84
N ASN A 82 -2.96 27.52 8.67
CA ASN A 82 -3.46 28.82 8.20
C ASN A 82 -2.39 29.92 8.35
N GLU A 83 -1.15 29.61 7.89
CA GLU A 83 0.01 30.51 7.89
C GLU A 83 0.50 30.94 9.28
N SER A 84 -0.01 30.33 10.35
CA SER A 84 0.36 30.62 11.75
C SER A 84 0.82 29.35 12.46
N PRO A 85 1.67 29.46 13.51
CA PRO A 85 1.98 28.31 14.35
C PRO A 85 0.73 27.69 14.94
N ASP A 86 0.70 26.33 14.99
CA ASP A 86 -0.40 25.62 15.63
C ASP A 86 -0.45 25.95 17.12
N GLN A 87 -1.67 26.14 17.63
CA GLN A 87 -1.90 26.46 19.04
C GLN A 87 -1.53 25.31 19.99
N TYR A 88 -1.50 24.07 19.48
CA TYR A 88 -1.17 22.88 20.26
C TYR A 88 -0.02 22.08 19.61
N ALA A 89 1.19 22.60 19.68
CA ALA A 89 2.38 22.08 19.02
C ALA A 89 2.81 20.65 19.48
N ASN A 90 2.29 20.14 20.60
CA ASN A 90 2.70 18.85 21.16
C ASN A 90 2.27 17.63 20.32
N ASN A 91 1.29 17.79 19.44
CA ASN A 91 0.79 16.74 18.55
C ASN A 91 1.22 16.91 17.08
N ASN A 92 2.06 17.91 16.79
CA ASN A 92 2.45 18.26 15.43
C ASN A 92 3.43 17.27 14.81
N LEU A 93 4.15 16.47 15.60
CA LEU A 93 5.12 15.50 15.11
C LEU A 93 4.55 14.09 15.17
N MET A 94 4.50 13.44 14.01
CA MET A 94 4.21 12.03 13.87
C MET A 94 5.49 11.28 13.50
N THR A 95 5.67 10.10 14.08
CA THR A 95 6.72 9.14 13.70
C THR A 95 6.09 7.78 13.48
N SER A 96 6.34 7.15 12.33
CA SER A 96 5.83 5.84 11.98
C SER A 96 6.97 4.90 11.55
N PRO A 97 7.02 3.65 12.03
CA PRO A 97 7.92 2.67 11.48
C PRO A 97 7.57 2.40 10.00
N LEU A 98 8.59 2.10 9.22
CA LEU A 98 8.52 1.91 7.80
C LEU A 98 9.32 0.68 7.40
N THR A 99 8.76 -0.20 6.57
CA THR A 99 9.49 -1.32 5.95
C THR A 99 9.67 -1.09 4.47
N LEU A 100 10.76 -1.66 3.93
CA LEU A 100 10.94 -1.71 2.48
C LEU A 100 9.98 -2.75 1.90
N PRO A 101 9.43 -2.50 0.71
CA PRO A 101 8.67 -3.50 0.00
C PRO A 101 9.60 -4.63 -0.47
N ASP A 102 9.03 -5.81 -0.67
CA ASP A 102 9.75 -6.87 -1.36
C ASP A 102 10.10 -6.41 -2.79
N VAL A 103 11.30 -6.77 -3.25
CA VAL A 103 11.75 -6.50 -4.62
C VAL A 103 11.43 -7.72 -5.49
N VAL A 104 10.72 -7.50 -6.58
CA VAL A 104 10.30 -8.52 -7.53
C VAL A 104 11.04 -8.32 -8.85
N PRO A 105 11.48 -9.37 -9.55
CA PRO A 105 12.12 -9.23 -10.85
C PRO A 105 11.24 -8.52 -11.88
N THR A 106 11.86 -7.87 -12.87
CA THR A 106 11.17 -7.15 -13.98
C THR A 106 10.26 -8.05 -14.84
N THR A 107 10.44 -9.37 -14.75
CA THR A 107 9.49 -10.36 -15.24
C THR A 107 9.05 -11.25 -14.09
N PHE A 108 7.77 -11.23 -13.79
CA PHE A 108 7.19 -12.03 -12.72
C PHE A 108 5.82 -12.60 -13.14
N LYS A 109 5.33 -13.56 -12.38
CA LYS A 109 4.02 -14.17 -12.62
C LYS A 109 3.18 -14.10 -11.36
N ILE A 110 1.88 -13.87 -11.53
CA ILE A 110 0.88 -14.05 -10.50
C ILE A 110 0.14 -15.34 -10.82
N SER A 111 0.22 -16.32 -9.91
CA SER A 111 -0.45 -17.61 -10.03
C SER A 111 -1.53 -17.72 -8.95
N LEU A 112 -2.77 -17.95 -9.38
CA LEU A 112 -3.91 -18.17 -8.51
C LEU A 112 -4.57 -19.50 -8.86
N LYS A 113 -4.74 -20.36 -7.86
CA LYS A 113 -5.60 -21.55 -7.96
C LYS A 113 -6.92 -21.25 -7.27
N THR A 114 -8.01 -21.42 -7.97
CA THR A 114 -9.36 -21.29 -7.42
C THR A 114 -9.73 -22.50 -6.55
N ASN A 115 -10.64 -22.28 -5.61
CA ASN A 115 -11.39 -23.31 -4.90
C ASN A 115 -12.67 -23.69 -5.68
N ASN A 116 -13.67 -24.28 -5.03
CA ASN A 116 -14.96 -24.65 -5.64
C ASN A 116 -15.88 -23.44 -5.90
N SER A 117 -15.53 -22.25 -5.43
CA SER A 117 -16.31 -21.01 -5.58
C SER A 117 -15.54 -19.93 -6.36
N PRO A 118 -15.14 -20.19 -7.62
CA PRO A 118 -14.18 -19.37 -8.36
C PRO A 118 -14.65 -17.94 -8.61
N ASN A 119 -15.95 -17.75 -8.83
CA ASN A 119 -16.52 -16.43 -9.16
C ASN A 119 -16.49 -15.42 -8.00
N GLN A 120 -16.17 -15.86 -6.78
CA GLN A 120 -16.02 -14.98 -5.63
C GLN A 120 -14.70 -14.21 -5.67
N ASN A 121 -13.71 -14.72 -6.40
CA ASN A 121 -12.35 -14.23 -6.37
C ASN A 121 -12.00 -13.41 -7.61
N ASN A 122 -11.27 -12.33 -7.39
CA ASN A 122 -10.62 -11.55 -8.43
C ASN A 122 -9.33 -10.93 -7.89
N TYR A 123 -8.45 -10.47 -8.78
CA TYR A 123 -7.41 -9.55 -8.37
C TYR A 123 -7.31 -8.37 -9.32
N THR A 124 -6.76 -7.28 -8.80
CA THR A 124 -6.38 -6.09 -9.55
C THR A 124 -4.95 -5.71 -9.20
N LEU A 125 -4.13 -5.47 -10.22
CA LEU A 125 -2.79 -4.92 -10.09
C LEU A 125 -2.86 -3.42 -10.37
N TYR A 126 -2.32 -2.63 -9.45
CA TYR A 126 -2.23 -1.18 -9.55
C TYR A 126 -0.78 -0.75 -9.62
N ASP A 127 -0.52 0.37 -10.29
CA ASP A 127 0.75 1.09 -10.22
C ASP A 127 0.84 2.00 -8.97
N ALA A 128 1.93 2.76 -8.88
CA ALA A 128 2.20 3.68 -7.76
C ALA A 128 1.19 4.84 -7.66
N GLU A 129 0.57 5.22 -8.77
CA GLU A 129 -0.45 6.25 -8.86
C GLU A 129 -1.85 5.73 -8.55
N GLY A 130 -1.99 4.41 -8.36
CA GLY A 130 -3.27 3.73 -8.14
C GLY A 130 -4.05 3.50 -9.43
N ILE A 131 -3.40 3.62 -10.58
CA ILE A 131 -3.98 3.31 -11.88
C ILE A 131 -4.00 1.80 -12.06
N VAL A 132 -5.11 1.27 -12.60
CA VAL A 132 -5.25 -0.16 -12.87
C VAL A 132 -4.34 -0.57 -14.02
N VAL A 133 -3.38 -1.43 -13.73
CA VAL A 133 -2.50 -2.08 -14.73
C VAL A 133 -3.21 -3.28 -15.34
N ASP A 134 -3.86 -4.10 -14.50
CA ASP A 134 -4.59 -5.28 -14.94
C ASP A 134 -5.63 -5.73 -13.91
N THR A 135 -6.69 -6.40 -14.39
CA THR A 135 -7.71 -7.04 -13.53
C THR A 135 -8.02 -8.43 -14.07
N LYS A 136 -8.10 -9.43 -13.19
CA LYS A 136 -8.41 -10.82 -13.54
C LYS A 136 -9.56 -11.35 -12.71
N THR A 137 -10.45 -12.08 -13.38
CA THR A 137 -11.53 -12.87 -12.80
C THR A 137 -11.35 -14.35 -13.16
N PHE A 138 -11.95 -15.25 -12.41
CA PHE A 138 -11.67 -16.68 -12.48
C PHE A 138 -12.97 -17.47 -12.58
N PRO A 139 -13.42 -17.87 -13.78
CA PRO A 139 -14.74 -18.51 -13.95
C PRO A 139 -14.77 -20.00 -13.62
N THR A 140 -13.61 -20.69 -13.54
CA THR A 140 -13.58 -22.16 -13.42
C THR A 140 -13.03 -22.59 -12.06
N ALA A 141 -13.74 -23.50 -11.41
CA ALA A 141 -13.34 -24.07 -10.13
C ALA A 141 -12.10 -24.97 -10.24
N ASN A 142 -11.34 -25.06 -9.15
CA ASN A 142 -10.16 -25.93 -8.99
C ASN A 142 -9.13 -25.77 -10.13
N THR A 143 -9.04 -24.58 -10.72
CA THR A 143 -8.21 -24.29 -11.88
C THR A 143 -7.07 -23.34 -11.50
N ILE A 144 -5.89 -23.62 -12.05
CA ILE A 144 -4.71 -22.75 -11.90
C ILE A 144 -4.69 -21.76 -13.07
N TYR A 145 -4.65 -20.49 -12.72
CA TYR A 145 -4.46 -19.36 -13.62
C TYR A 145 -3.10 -18.74 -13.35
N THR A 146 -2.29 -18.56 -14.39
CA THR A 146 -0.98 -17.91 -14.26
C THR A 146 -0.86 -16.83 -15.32
N TYR A 147 -0.57 -15.60 -14.90
CA TYR A 147 -0.40 -14.44 -15.77
C TYR A 147 1.01 -13.88 -15.60
N THR A 148 1.66 -13.65 -16.73
CA THR A 148 3.02 -13.09 -16.78
C THR A 148 2.96 -11.58 -16.95
N TYR A 149 3.75 -10.87 -16.17
CA TYR A 149 3.91 -9.43 -16.18
C TYR A 149 5.36 -9.08 -16.51
N GLN A 150 5.55 -8.25 -17.54
CA GLN A 150 6.86 -7.82 -18.03
C GLN A 150 6.73 -6.54 -18.86
N ALA A 151 7.85 -5.95 -19.27
CA ALA A 151 7.84 -4.82 -20.20
C ALA A 151 7.10 -5.18 -21.52
N PRO A 152 6.36 -4.24 -22.15
CA PRO A 152 6.19 -2.84 -21.75
C PRO A 152 5.07 -2.60 -20.71
N GLN A 153 4.32 -3.63 -20.30
CA GLN A 153 3.20 -3.51 -19.36
C GLN A 153 3.68 -3.12 -17.95
N ILE A 154 4.85 -3.62 -17.57
CA ILE A 154 5.49 -3.37 -16.27
C ILE A 154 6.78 -2.59 -16.52
N ALA A 155 6.93 -1.45 -15.84
CA ALA A 155 8.17 -0.69 -15.75
C ALA A 155 8.77 -0.85 -14.34
N ASN A 156 10.02 -0.40 -14.15
CA ASN A 156 10.56 -0.29 -12.79
C ASN A 156 9.71 0.69 -11.99
N GLY A 157 9.30 0.28 -10.81
CA GLY A 157 8.44 1.10 -9.97
C GLY A 157 7.71 0.29 -8.90
N CYS A 158 6.73 0.92 -8.33
CA CYS A 158 5.93 0.37 -7.25
C CYS A 158 4.60 -0.16 -7.76
N TYR A 159 4.21 -1.30 -7.23
CA TYR A 159 2.95 -1.96 -7.59
C TYR A 159 2.21 -2.43 -6.34
N ARG A 160 0.90 -2.50 -6.45
CA ARG A 160 0.03 -3.04 -5.42
C ARG A 160 -0.91 -4.08 -6.01
N LEU A 161 -0.76 -5.32 -5.55
CA LEU A 161 -1.68 -6.41 -5.84
C LEU A 161 -2.82 -6.37 -4.81
N ARG A 162 -4.05 -6.15 -5.26
CA ARG A 162 -5.27 -6.32 -4.47
C ARG A 162 -5.95 -7.61 -4.87
N VAL A 163 -6.11 -8.52 -3.92
CA VAL A 163 -6.95 -9.72 -4.08
C VAL A 163 -8.23 -9.52 -3.31
N ASN A 164 -9.37 -9.80 -3.93
CA ASN A 164 -10.68 -9.72 -3.31
C ASN A 164 -11.37 -11.08 -3.33
N ASP A 165 -12.14 -11.31 -2.28
CA ASP A 165 -13.07 -12.43 -2.17
C ASP A 165 -14.42 -11.93 -1.66
N SER A 166 -15.47 -12.06 -2.48
CA SER A 166 -16.83 -11.64 -2.12
C SER A 166 -17.50 -12.58 -1.12
N GLY A 167 -17.04 -13.83 -1.03
CA GLY A 167 -17.47 -14.82 -0.04
C GLY A 167 -16.94 -14.54 1.36
N LYS A 168 -15.85 -13.78 1.48
CA LYS A 168 -15.15 -13.41 2.72
C LYS A 168 -14.57 -14.59 3.48
N ASP A 169 -14.27 -15.67 2.79
CA ASP A 169 -13.70 -16.91 3.33
C ASP A 169 -12.35 -17.29 2.70
N GLY A 170 -11.87 -16.45 1.75
CA GLY A 170 -10.60 -16.64 1.05
C GLY A 170 -10.65 -17.84 0.09
N LEU A 171 -9.47 -18.42 -0.14
CA LEU A 171 -9.32 -19.59 -1.02
C LEU A 171 -9.25 -20.90 -0.24
N GLN A 172 -9.20 -20.85 1.08
CA GLN A 172 -9.19 -22.00 1.96
C GLN A 172 -9.64 -21.55 3.36
N TRP A 173 -10.83 -21.98 3.78
CA TRP A 173 -11.35 -21.66 5.09
C TRP A 173 -11.52 -22.92 5.93
N TRP A 174 -10.96 -22.89 7.13
CA TRP A 174 -10.99 -24.04 8.05
C TRP A 174 -12.40 -24.49 8.42
N ALA A 175 -13.37 -23.57 8.45
CA ALA A 175 -14.76 -23.88 8.82
C ALA A 175 -15.60 -24.42 7.64
N ASN A 176 -15.11 -24.35 6.40
CA ASN A 176 -15.78 -24.86 5.21
C ASN A 176 -14.83 -25.58 4.27
N THR A 177 -14.39 -26.77 4.68
CA THR A 177 -13.47 -27.59 3.89
C THR A 177 -14.07 -28.12 2.58
N ALA A 178 -15.40 -28.13 2.45
CA ALA A 178 -16.10 -28.53 1.22
C ALA A 178 -15.83 -27.58 0.04
N GLN A 179 -15.44 -26.34 0.30
CA GLN A 179 -15.02 -25.41 -0.76
C GLN A 179 -13.68 -25.79 -1.41
N GLY A 180 -12.95 -26.76 -0.84
CA GLY A 180 -11.64 -27.15 -1.34
C GLY A 180 -10.55 -26.12 -0.99
N THR A 181 -9.43 -26.18 -1.73
CA THR A 181 -8.26 -25.37 -1.45
C THR A 181 -7.73 -24.69 -2.70
N GLY A 182 -7.47 -23.40 -2.58
CA GLY A 182 -6.78 -22.60 -3.57
C GLY A 182 -5.51 -21.96 -3.01
N TYR A 183 -4.89 -21.11 -3.79
CA TYR A 183 -3.73 -20.31 -3.37
C TYR A 183 -3.57 -19.06 -4.23
N VAL A 184 -2.81 -18.10 -3.71
CA VAL A 184 -2.20 -17.01 -4.49
C VAL A 184 -0.70 -17.07 -4.27
N LYS A 185 0.07 -16.99 -5.37
CA LYS A 185 1.53 -17.00 -5.35
C LYS A 185 2.08 -15.95 -6.29
N LEU A 186 3.22 -15.39 -5.93
CA LEU A 186 4.08 -14.61 -6.80
C LEU A 186 5.27 -15.49 -7.21
N LEU A 187 5.57 -15.55 -8.50
CA LEU A 187 6.62 -16.38 -9.06
C LEU A 187 7.57 -15.51 -9.90
N ASP A 188 8.82 -15.94 -10.05
CA ASP A 188 9.72 -15.37 -11.05
C ASP A 188 9.43 -15.89 -12.47
N ALA A 189 10.23 -15.49 -13.44
CA ALA A 189 10.10 -15.93 -14.83
C ALA A 189 10.25 -17.46 -15.01
N ASN A 190 10.98 -18.11 -14.11
CA ASN A 190 11.31 -19.55 -14.13
C ASN A 190 10.37 -20.39 -13.25
N ASP A 191 9.25 -19.82 -12.82
CA ASP A 191 8.26 -20.46 -11.92
C ASP A 191 8.76 -20.72 -10.49
N VAL A 192 9.87 -20.09 -10.07
CA VAL A 192 10.34 -20.13 -8.70
C VAL A 192 9.43 -19.26 -7.83
N VAL A 193 8.96 -19.82 -6.73
CA VAL A 193 8.06 -19.10 -5.80
C VAL A 193 8.82 -18.01 -5.06
N LEU A 194 8.47 -16.75 -5.31
CA LEU A 194 8.96 -15.59 -4.59
C LEU A 194 8.17 -15.37 -3.30
N LYS A 195 6.83 -15.54 -3.38
CA LYS A 195 5.94 -15.38 -2.23
C LYS A 195 4.71 -16.28 -2.35
N THR A 196 4.29 -16.82 -1.22
CA THR A 196 3.00 -17.50 -1.07
C THR A 196 2.17 -16.70 -0.07
N PHE A 197 0.94 -16.38 -0.43
CA PHE A 197 0.01 -15.69 0.45
C PHE A 197 -0.81 -16.69 1.27
N ASN A 198 -1.19 -16.28 2.50
CA ASN A 198 -2.10 -17.09 3.31
C ASN A 198 -3.42 -17.25 2.54
N PRO A 199 -3.90 -18.48 2.27
CA PRO A 199 -5.16 -18.68 1.56
C PRO A 199 -6.41 -18.35 2.38
N ASP A 200 -6.31 -18.32 3.71
CA ASP A 200 -7.37 -17.85 4.62
C ASP A 200 -7.18 -16.34 4.85
N PHE A 201 -7.63 -15.53 3.88
CA PHE A 201 -7.47 -14.07 3.90
C PHE A 201 -8.80 -13.31 4.06
N GLY A 202 -9.91 -14.04 4.30
CA GLY A 202 -11.21 -13.41 4.43
C GLY A 202 -11.63 -12.68 3.14
N GLY A 203 -12.13 -11.45 3.24
CA GLY A 203 -12.63 -10.68 2.09
C GLY A 203 -11.57 -10.10 1.16
N GLY A 204 -10.27 -10.32 1.43
CA GLY A 204 -9.19 -9.87 0.56
C GLY A 204 -7.98 -9.35 1.31
N PHE A 205 -6.93 -9.04 0.54
CA PHE A 205 -5.69 -8.43 1.03
C PHE A 205 -5.07 -7.52 -0.01
N ASP A 206 -4.23 -6.60 0.45
CA ASP A 206 -3.32 -5.80 -0.37
C ASP A 206 -1.88 -6.24 -0.13
N TYR A 207 -1.09 -6.26 -1.19
CA TYR A 207 0.33 -6.53 -1.14
C TYR A 207 1.08 -5.55 -2.05
N SER A 208 1.96 -4.74 -1.47
CA SER A 208 2.80 -3.79 -2.21
C SER A 208 4.20 -4.35 -2.39
N PHE A 209 4.77 -4.13 -3.57
CA PHE A 209 6.11 -4.58 -3.96
C PHE A 209 6.73 -3.60 -4.96
N SER A 210 8.03 -3.68 -5.15
CA SER A 210 8.75 -2.94 -6.20
C SER A 210 9.26 -3.89 -7.28
N VAL A 211 9.36 -3.38 -8.48
CA VAL A 211 9.96 -4.04 -9.63
C VAL A 211 11.20 -3.26 -10.06
#